data_975f7d36bac18b2d39fb64135e31b51d
#
_entry.id   975f7d36bac18b2d39fb64135e31b51d
#
_cell.length_a   1.000
_cell.length_b   1.000
_cell.length_c   1.000
_cell.angle_alpha   90.00
_cell.angle_beta   90.00
_cell.angle_gamma   90.00
#
_symmetry.space_group_name_H-M   'P 1'
#
loop_
_entity.id
_entity.type
_entity.pdbx_description
1 polymer ?
#
loop_
_entity_poly.entity_id
_entity_poly.type
_entity_poly.pdbx_seq_one_letter_code
_entity_poly.pdbx_strand_id
1 'polypeptide(L)'
;MQSIHSKHRLCYISRNYRGVESSGNKAKTDNEDTLVSLGAVNLGLKRSYHKSKISTFFLDLMGIMKYSLTVRPNDIIVLQYPVKKYFTFICTVAKMRGAKTISLIHDLGSFRRKKLTVAEEIKRLSFSDYVIASNEKMKEWLSSHGFSNELGALGLFDYRSSSESPTDHTSFPCRRVVYAGALAMRKNSFILDMSSIIQSYQLHIYGNRDGLNGIKDSRDIIFHGFSPADDFIESVDADFGLVWDGDSLDSCTGSFGAYLQYNSPHKVSFYLRAGLPIIIWRKAAVADIVQKEGIGICIDSIDELNTILPNITDEQMQRMRDNVKRVSDRLKNGYYLSTAINKAI
;
A
#
# COMPACT_ATOMS: atom_id res chain seq x y z
N MET A 1 21.14 -4.48 -14.91
CA MET A 1 20.58 -3.12 -14.72
C MET A 1 21.31 -2.17 -15.62
N GLN A 2 20.69 -1.78 -16.74
CA GLN A 2 21.28 -0.75 -17.62
C GLN A 2 21.12 0.61 -16.91
N SER A 3 22.23 1.34 -16.75
CA SER A 3 22.22 2.70 -16.24
C SER A 3 21.47 3.57 -17.24
N ILE A 4 20.40 4.22 -16.79
CA ILE A 4 19.68 5.22 -17.54
C ILE A 4 20.62 6.44 -17.65
N HIS A 5 21.45 6.48 -18.70
CA HIS A 5 22.09 7.72 -19.15
C HIS A 5 21.02 8.57 -19.84
N SER A 6 20.01 9.00 -19.07
CA SER A 6 19.00 9.93 -19.56
C SER A 6 19.54 11.37 -19.41
N LYS A 7 19.21 12.21 -20.36
CA LYS A 7 19.38 13.67 -20.34
C LYS A 7 18.74 14.36 -19.12
N HIS A 8 18.06 13.60 -18.24
CA HIS A 8 17.20 14.09 -17.17
C HIS A 8 17.66 13.56 -15.82
N ARG A 9 17.73 14.45 -14.83
CA ARG A 9 18.03 14.10 -13.44
C ARG A 9 16.72 13.70 -12.74
N LEU A 10 16.62 12.45 -12.25
CA LEU A 10 15.52 12.00 -11.41
C LEU A 10 15.65 12.63 -10.01
N CYS A 11 14.59 13.18 -9.48
CA CYS A 11 14.57 13.90 -8.21
C CYS A 11 13.35 13.53 -7.37
N TYR A 12 13.43 13.77 -6.07
CA TYR A 12 12.30 13.67 -5.15
C TYR A 12 12.42 14.70 -4.03
N ILE A 13 11.37 14.84 -3.22
CA ILE A 13 11.36 15.74 -2.08
C ILE A 13 11.03 14.92 -0.83
N SER A 14 12.06 14.66 -0.03
CA SER A 14 11.87 14.03 1.28
C SER A 14 11.31 15.02 2.29
N ARG A 15 10.72 14.51 3.37
CA ARG A 15 10.10 15.32 4.41
C ARG A 15 10.23 14.70 5.79
N ASN A 16 9.63 15.38 6.79
CA ASN A 16 9.51 14.80 8.13
C ASN A 16 8.33 13.81 8.20
N TYR A 17 8.62 12.58 8.59
CA TYR A 17 7.66 11.52 8.90
C TYR A 17 7.52 11.41 10.41
N ARG A 18 6.32 11.60 10.97
CA ARG A 18 6.07 11.71 12.42
C ARG A 18 6.25 10.41 13.21
N GLY A 19 6.66 9.34 12.60
CA GLY A 19 6.90 8.03 13.21
C GLY A 19 7.24 7.00 12.15
N VAL A 20 8.04 6.03 12.55
CA VAL A 20 8.52 4.96 11.66
C VAL A 20 7.45 3.90 11.46
N GLU A 21 6.68 3.61 12.52
CA GLU A 21 5.82 2.42 12.63
C GLU A 21 4.46 2.51 11.91
N SER A 22 4.08 3.66 11.35
CA SER A 22 2.80 3.73 10.63
C SER A 22 2.91 3.17 9.23
N SER A 23 2.04 2.24 8.84
CA SER A 23 1.98 1.64 7.50
C SER A 23 1.93 2.68 6.37
N GLY A 24 1.28 3.82 6.60
CA GLY A 24 1.23 4.91 5.62
C GLY A 24 2.57 5.67 5.46
N ASN A 25 3.43 5.66 6.47
CA ASN A 25 4.79 6.21 6.38
C ASN A 25 5.72 5.17 5.74
N LYS A 26 5.59 3.89 6.09
CA LYS A 26 6.39 2.80 5.52
C LYS A 26 6.34 2.81 3.99
N ALA A 27 5.15 2.85 3.38
CA ALA A 27 5.02 2.93 1.92
C ALA A 27 5.78 4.12 1.32
N LYS A 28 5.81 5.26 2.00
CA LYS A 28 6.48 6.47 1.50
C LYS A 28 7.98 6.42 1.66
N THR A 29 8.48 5.89 2.77
CA THR A 29 9.91 5.73 2.99
C THR A 29 10.49 4.66 2.08
N ASP A 30 9.78 3.57 1.83
CA ASP A 30 10.18 2.53 0.88
C ASP A 30 10.27 3.07 -0.56
N ASN A 31 9.33 3.95 -0.94
CA ASN A 31 9.41 4.63 -2.22
C ASN A 31 10.63 5.57 -2.31
N GLU A 32 10.95 6.31 -1.23
CA GLU A 32 12.17 7.13 -1.22
C GLU A 32 13.43 6.25 -1.35
N ASP A 33 13.47 5.11 -0.65
CA ASP A 33 14.60 4.18 -0.72
C ASP A 33 14.75 3.55 -2.12
N THR A 34 13.61 3.29 -2.79
CA THR A 34 13.59 2.87 -4.19
C THR A 34 14.12 3.98 -5.11
N LEU A 35 13.67 5.23 -4.92
CA LEU A 35 14.15 6.38 -5.68
C LEU A 35 15.66 6.59 -5.49
N VAL A 36 16.17 6.45 -4.26
CA VAL A 36 17.62 6.50 -3.98
C VAL A 36 18.36 5.39 -4.74
N SER A 37 17.85 4.17 -4.76
CA SER A 37 18.46 3.06 -5.51
C SER A 37 18.45 3.27 -7.04
N LEU A 38 17.54 4.11 -7.54
CA LEU A 38 17.51 4.58 -8.94
C LEU A 38 18.44 5.77 -9.22
N GLY A 39 19.20 6.25 -8.23
CA GLY A 39 20.06 7.40 -8.34
C GLY A 39 19.36 8.76 -8.24
N ALA A 40 18.12 8.80 -7.73
CA ALA A 40 17.36 10.03 -7.59
C ALA A 40 17.97 10.98 -6.53
N VAL A 41 17.94 12.27 -6.82
CA VAL A 41 18.47 13.32 -5.95
C VAL A 41 17.37 13.91 -5.07
N ASN A 42 17.59 13.98 -3.76
CA ASN A 42 16.68 14.64 -2.83
C ASN A 42 16.84 16.17 -2.89
N LEU A 43 15.82 16.84 -3.40
CA LEU A 43 15.77 18.32 -3.45
C LEU A 43 15.22 18.94 -2.15
N GLY A 44 14.63 18.13 -1.25
CA GLY A 44 14.15 18.56 0.07
C GLY A 44 15.22 18.48 1.16
N LEU A 45 14.80 18.58 2.42
CA LEU A 45 15.64 18.26 3.57
C LEU A 45 15.85 16.76 3.69
N LYS A 46 16.84 16.35 4.48
CA LYS A 46 17.04 14.93 4.85
C LYS A 46 15.80 14.40 5.56
N ARG A 47 15.44 13.13 5.30
CA ARG A 47 14.38 12.42 6.01
C ARG A 47 14.54 12.53 7.53
N SER A 48 13.45 12.81 8.22
CA SER A 48 13.43 12.93 9.69
C SER A 48 12.11 12.42 10.28
N TYR A 49 12.08 12.22 11.61
CA TYR A 49 10.96 11.56 12.29
C TYR A 49 10.46 12.34 13.52
N HIS A 50 10.58 13.66 13.54
CA HIS A 50 10.13 14.49 14.66
C HIS A 50 8.60 14.42 14.83
N LYS A 51 8.14 14.12 16.06
CA LYS A 51 6.70 13.96 16.38
C LYS A 51 5.95 15.30 16.43
N SER A 52 6.62 16.39 16.75
CA SER A 52 6.02 17.72 16.88
C SER A 52 5.41 18.23 15.58
N LYS A 53 4.18 18.73 15.64
CA LYS A 53 3.49 19.34 14.49
C LYS A 53 4.16 20.64 14.05
N ILE A 54 4.67 21.41 14.99
CA ILE A 54 5.33 22.70 14.75
C ILE A 54 6.67 22.45 14.05
N SER A 55 7.51 21.56 14.58
CA SER A 55 8.77 21.17 13.93
C SER A 55 8.54 20.61 12.55
N THR A 56 7.51 19.76 12.36
CA THR A 56 7.15 19.23 11.04
C THR A 56 6.82 20.33 10.05
N PHE A 57 6.05 21.36 10.48
CA PHE A 57 5.67 22.46 9.61
C PHE A 57 6.90 23.26 9.14
N PHE A 58 7.81 23.62 10.05
CA PHE A 58 9.03 24.36 9.69
C PHE A 58 9.98 23.52 8.81
N LEU A 59 10.17 22.24 9.13
CA LEU A 59 11.01 21.35 8.33
C LEU A 59 10.44 21.17 6.90
N ASP A 60 9.13 20.97 6.78
CA ASP A 60 8.49 20.86 5.47
C ASP A 60 8.64 22.19 4.69
N LEU A 61 8.43 23.34 5.33
CA LEU A 61 8.60 24.65 4.70
C LEU A 61 10.05 24.87 4.21
N MET A 62 11.03 24.62 5.07
CA MET A 62 12.46 24.73 4.69
C MET A 62 12.81 23.77 3.57
N GLY A 63 12.27 22.55 3.57
CA GLY A 63 12.45 21.59 2.48
C GLY A 63 11.91 22.11 1.15
N ILE A 64 10.73 22.74 1.15
CA ILE A 64 10.14 23.34 -0.05
C ILE A 64 10.93 24.58 -0.52
N MET A 65 11.45 25.40 0.41
CA MET A 65 12.33 26.52 0.04
C MET A 65 13.62 26.02 -0.62
N LYS A 66 14.27 25.01 -0.04
CA LYS A 66 15.45 24.38 -0.66
C LYS A 66 15.13 23.84 -2.04
N TYR A 67 14.01 23.11 -2.20
CA TYR A 67 13.53 22.62 -3.49
C TYR A 67 13.44 23.75 -4.52
N SER A 68 12.79 24.87 -4.18
CA SER A 68 12.57 26.01 -5.08
C SER A 68 13.88 26.64 -5.57
N LEU A 69 14.94 26.56 -4.77
CA LEU A 69 16.28 27.08 -5.10
C LEU A 69 17.14 26.08 -5.89
N THR A 70 16.87 24.77 -5.78
CA THR A 70 17.74 23.69 -6.29
C THR A 70 17.20 22.97 -7.51
N VAL A 71 15.91 23.11 -7.81
CA VAL A 71 15.28 22.52 -9.00
C VAL A 71 15.86 23.16 -10.26
N ARG A 72 16.16 22.33 -11.27
CA ARG A 72 16.83 22.72 -12.53
C ARG A 72 15.94 22.38 -13.72
N PRO A 73 16.17 23.02 -14.88
CA PRO A 73 15.56 22.61 -16.13
C PRO A 73 15.84 21.13 -16.43
N ASN A 74 14.85 20.45 -16.99
CA ASN A 74 14.88 19.02 -17.31
C ASN A 74 14.97 18.06 -16.12
N ASP A 75 14.83 18.53 -14.86
CA ASP A 75 14.62 17.65 -13.73
C ASP A 75 13.26 16.92 -13.85
N ILE A 76 13.20 15.68 -13.38
CA ILE A 76 11.97 14.93 -13.23
C ILE A 76 11.73 14.70 -11.73
N ILE A 77 10.70 15.34 -11.18
CA ILE A 77 10.43 15.35 -9.75
C ILE A 77 9.32 14.35 -9.42
N VAL A 78 9.64 13.29 -8.68
CA VAL A 78 8.65 12.32 -8.18
C VAL A 78 8.05 12.83 -6.87
N LEU A 79 6.74 12.99 -6.85
CA LEU A 79 5.93 13.45 -5.72
C LEU A 79 5.06 12.31 -5.21
N GLN A 80 4.95 12.17 -3.90
CA GLN A 80 4.10 11.17 -3.26
C GLN A 80 2.78 11.82 -2.79
N TYR A 81 1.76 11.75 -3.62
CA TYR A 81 0.44 12.35 -3.35
C TYR A 81 -0.32 11.56 -2.25
N PRO A 82 -1.01 12.22 -1.30
CA PRO A 82 -1.22 13.65 -1.21
C PRO A 82 -0.06 14.43 -0.55
N VAL A 83 0.39 15.49 -1.21
CA VAL A 83 1.25 16.53 -0.62
C VAL A 83 0.34 17.66 -0.15
N LYS A 84 -0.08 17.65 1.10
CA LYS A 84 -1.21 18.41 1.62
C LYS A 84 -1.25 19.90 1.28
N LYS A 85 -0.19 20.65 1.54
CA LYS A 85 -0.21 22.12 1.45
C LYS A 85 0.53 22.66 0.23
N TYR A 86 1.56 21.97 -0.21
CA TYR A 86 2.54 22.50 -1.15
C TYR A 86 2.45 21.89 -2.55
N PHE A 87 1.50 20.99 -2.81
CA PHE A 87 1.42 20.24 -4.07
C PHE A 87 1.39 21.15 -5.29
N THR A 88 0.39 22.02 -5.38
CA THR A 88 0.25 22.97 -6.49
C THR A 88 1.47 23.89 -6.63
N PHE A 89 1.98 24.39 -5.50
CA PHE A 89 3.18 25.22 -5.49
C PHE A 89 4.40 24.49 -6.07
N ILE A 90 4.63 23.25 -5.64
CA ILE A 90 5.75 22.43 -6.15
C ILE A 90 5.64 22.23 -7.66
N CYS A 91 4.46 21.83 -8.15
CA CYS A 91 4.22 21.62 -9.58
C CYS A 91 4.38 22.93 -10.38
N THR A 92 3.90 24.06 -9.85
CA THR A 92 4.06 25.38 -10.49
C THR A 92 5.53 25.78 -10.57
N VAL A 93 6.30 25.64 -9.50
CA VAL A 93 7.74 25.94 -9.50
C VAL A 93 8.49 25.02 -10.47
N ALA A 94 8.18 23.72 -10.51
CA ALA A 94 8.75 22.79 -11.49
C ALA A 94 8.54 23.31 -12.93
N LYS A 95 7.29 23.60 -13.27
CA LYS A 95 6.91 24.12 -14.60
C LYS A 95 7.62 25.42 -14.94
N MET A 96 7.69 26.39 -14.02
CA MET A 96 8.40 27.65 -14.21
C MET A 96 9.91 27.47 -14.43
N ARG A 97 10.48 26.42 -13.88
CA ARG A 97 11.91 26.07 -14.04
C ARG A 97 12.19 25.16 -15.24
N GLY A 98 11.18 24.76 -16.03
CA GLY A 98 11.33 23.82 -17.13
C GLY A 98 11.61 22.38 -16.69
N ALA A 99 11.13 22.02 -15.49
CA ALA A 99 11.17 20.67 -14.95
C ALA A 99 9.81 20.00 -15.08
N LYS A 100 9.75 18.66 -15.01
CA LYS A 100 8.52 17.87 -15.06
C LYS A 100 8.23 17.21 -13.70
N THR A 101 6.96 16.94 -13.45
CA THR A 101 6.50 16.30 -12.22
C THR A 101 5.79 14.99 -12.51
N ILE A 102 6.12 13.94 -11.74
CA ILE A 102 5.43 12.65 -11.70
C ILE A 102 4.81 12.50 -10.31
N SER A 103 3.49 12.33 -10.23
CA SER A 103 2.80 12.18 -8.95
C SER A 103 2.31 10.75 -8.73
N LEU A 104 2.89 10.06 -7.73
CA LEU A 104 2.44 8.75 -7.27
C LEU A 104 1.32 8.90 -6.25
N ILE A 105 0.14 8.35 -6.55
CA ILE A 105 -1.02 8.42 -5.66
C ILE A 105 -0.99 7.28 -4.64
N HIS A 106 -0.95 7.63 -3.34
CA HIS A 106 -1.17 6.71 -2.23
C HIS A 106 -2.65 6.64 -1.82
N ASP A 107 -3.30 7.80 -1.71
CA ASP A 107 -4.70 7.94 -1.31
C ASP A 107 -5.33 9.12 -2.06
N LEU A 108 -6.61 8.97 -2.42
CA LEU A 108 -7.45 10.06 -2.91
C LEU A 108 -8.23 10.68 -1.74
N GLY A 109 -8.14 12.00 -1.62
CA GLY A 109 -8.79 12.75 -0.53
C GLY A 109 -10.30 12.84 -0.68
N SER A 110 -10.82 12.72 -1.90
CA SER A 110 -12.24 12.71 -2.23
C SER A 110 -12.98 11.45 -1.78
N PHE A 111 -12.25 10.31 -1.61
CA PHE A 111 -12.86 9.04 -1.19
C PHE A 111 -12.97 8.91 0.33
N ARG A 112 -11.90 8.45 0.94
CA ARG A 112 -11.88 7.97 2.33
C ARG A 112 -12.16 9.03 3.39
N ARG A 113 -11.74 10.25 3.13
CA ARG A 113 -11.84 11.34 4.11
C ARG A 113 -12.77 12.46 3.67
N LYS A 114 -13.27 12.40 2.46
CA LYS A 114 -14.14 13.41 1.84
C LYS A 114 -13.68 14.86 2.10
N LYS A 115 -12.36 15.07 2.05
CA LYS A 115 -11.72 16.38 2.31
C LYS A 115 -11.68 17.28 1.08
N LEU A 116 -11.87 16.68 -0.08
CA LEU A 116 -11.95 17.33 -1.38
C LEU A 116 -13.16 16.75 -2.09
N THR A 117 -13.78 17.54 -2.96
CA THR A 117 -14.67 17.02 -3.98
C THR A 117 -13.85 16.31 -5.06
N VAL A 118 -14.49 15.48 -5.87
CA VAL A 118 -13.81 14.82 -6.99
C VAL A 118 -13.23 15.86 -7.96
N ALA A 119 -14.02 16.90 -8.30
CA ALA A 119 -13.57 17.97 -9.20
C ALA A 119 -12.34 18.73 -8.67
N GLU A 120 -12.29 19.02 -7.36
CA GLU A 120 -11.14 19.67 -6.73
C GLU A 120 -9.91 18.76 -6.76
N GLU A 121 -10.08 17.45 -6.57
CA GLU A 121 -8.96 16.49 -6.59
C GLU A 121 -8.42 16.33 -8.01
N ILE A 122 -9.27 16.17 -9.02
CA ILE A 122 -8.88 16.13 -10.43
C ILE A 122 -8.15 17.42 -10.82
N LYS A 123 -8.73 18.59 -10.54
CA LYS A 123 -8.09 19.89 -10.78
C LYS A 123 -6.71 19.98 -10.10
N ARG A 124 -6.59 19.47 -8.89
CA ARG A 124 -5.32 19.47 -8.15
C ARG A 124 -4.28 18.56 -8.81
N LEU A 125 -4.65 17.34 -9.15
CA LEU A 125 -3.76 16.37 -9.81
C LEU A 125 -3.30 16.86 -11.19
N SER A 126 -4.16 17.62 -11.90
CA SER A 126 -3.84 18.19 -13.22
C SER A 126 -2.70 19.23 -13.23
N PHE A 127 -2.18 19.63 -12.06
CA PHE A 127 -0.94 20.40 -12.00
C PHE A 127 0.30 19.53 -12.23
N SER A 128 0.21 18.21 -12.09
CA SER A 128 1.30 17.27 -12.38
C SER A 128 1.31 16.89 -13.85
N ASP A 129 2.51 16.77 -14.44
CA ASP A 129 2.66 16.41 -15.85
C ASP A 129 2.29 14.95 -16.10
N TYR A 130 2.64 14.05 -15.17
CA TYR A 130 2.31 12.63 -15.21
C TYR A 130 1.76 12.17 -13.85
N VAL A 131 0.77 11.28 -13.85
CA VAL A 131 0.25 10.70 -12.61
C VAL A 131 0.35 9.18 -12.66
N ILE A 132 0.93 8.59 -11.62
CA ILE A 132 0.91 7.15 -11.37
C ILE A 132 -0.20 6.85 -10.38
N ALA A 133 -1.31 6.30 -10.86
CA ALA A 133 -2.38 5.77 -10.02
C ALA A 133 -1.90 4.54 -9.23
N SER A 134 -2.51 4.23 -8.10
CA SER A 134 -2.09 3.06 -7.31
C SER A 134 -2.32 1.72 -8.03
N ASN A 135 -3.28 1.67 -8.96
CA ASN A 135 -3.59 0.51 -9.80
C ASN A 135 -4.40 0.91 -11.04
N GLU A 136 -4.70 -0.05 -11.92
CA GLU A 136 -5.46 0.20 -13.16
C GLU A 136 -6.89 0.69 -12.88
N LYS A 137 -7.58 0.19 -11.85
CA LYS A 137 -8.94 0.65 -11.49
C LYS A 137 -8.97 2.12 -11.07
N MET A 138 -7.98 2.56 -10.31
CA MET A 138 -7.85 3.98 -9.97
C MET A 138 -7.50 4.82 -11.19
N LYS A 139 -6.67 4.31 -12.10
CA LYS A 139 -6.34 4.98 -13.37
C LYS A 139 -7.60 5.13 -14.25
N GLU A 140 -8.40 4.07 -14.43
CA GLU A 140 -9.68 4.11 -15.12
C GLU A 140 -10.63 5.13 -14.49
N TRP A 141 -10.70 5.15 -13.15
CA TRP A 141 -11.52 6.10 -12.43
C TRP A 141 -11.10 7.55 -12.66
N LEU A 142 -9.82 7.86 -12.61
CA LEU A 142 -9.30 9.21 -12.90
C LEU A 142 -9.66 9.65 -14.31
N SER A 143 -9.47 8.79 -15.30
CA SER A 143 -9.82 9.07 -16.70
C SER A 143 -11.33 9.33 -16.88
N SER A 144 -12.18 8.51 -16.26
CA SER A 144 -13.64 8.65 -16.35
C SER A 144 -14.19 9.90 -15.64
N HIS A 145 -13.41 10.50 -14.73
CA HIS A 145 -13.76 11.74 -14.02
C HIS A 145 -13.07 12.99 -14.58
N GLY A 146 -12.55 12.90 -15.81
CA GLY A 146 -12.06 14.06 -16.56
C GLY A 146 -10.58 14.41 -16.33
N PHE A 147 -9.78 13.50 -15.77
CA PHE A 147 -8.33 13.69 -15.75
C PHE A 147 -7.78 13.48 -17.17
N SER A 148 -7.05 14.46 -17.70
CA SER A 148 -6.63 14.50 -19.10
C SER A 148 -5.10 14.42 -19.33
N ASN A 149 -4.31 14.57 -18.26
CA ASN A 149 -2.85 14.43 -18.39
C ASN A 149 -2.44 12.93 -18.48
N GLU A 150 -1.18 12.67 -18.76
CA GLU A 150 -0.66 11.31 -18.87
C GLU A 150 -0.82 10.50 -17.58
N LEU A 151 -1.23 9.25 -17.72
CA LEU A 151 -1.55 8.33 -16.63
C LEU A 151 -0.83 7.00 -16.77
N GLY A 152 -0.23 6.55 -15.68
CA GLY A 152 0.23 5.18 -15.47
C GLY A 152 -0.43 4.53 -14.26
N ALA A 153 -0.11 3.28 -14.03
CA ALA A 153 -0.52 2.54 -12.84
C ALA A 153 0.66 1.84 -12.18
N LEU A 154 0.66 1.80 -10.84
CA LEU A 154 1.69 1.13 -10.04
C LEU A 154 1.46 -0.39 -9.99
N GLY A 155 0.24 -0.81 -9.66
CA GLY A 155 -0.14 -2.18 -9.35
C GLY A 155 -0.08 -2.45 -7.85
N LEU A 156 1.05 -2.89 -7.34
CA LEU A 156 1.30 -3.08 -5.91
C LEU A 156 2.29 -2.04 -5.40
N PHE A 157 2.14 -1.61 -4.14
CA PHE A 157 3.18 -0.84 -3.49
C PHE A 157 4.34 -1.75 -3.11
N ASP A 158 5.56 -1.35 -3.41
CA ASP A 158 6.74 -2.06 -2.94
C ASP A 158 6.79 -2.08 -1.40
N TYR A 159 7.40 -3.11 -0.85
CA TYR A 159 7.57 -3.27 0.60
C TYR A 159 9.02 -3.70 0.88
N ARG A 160 9.85 -2.73 1.18
CA ARG A 160 11.27 -2.93 1.42
C ARG A 160 11.52 -3.30 2.88
N SER A 161 11.99 -4.50 3.10
CA SER A 161 12.43 -5.01 4.40
C SER A 161 13.60 -5.96 4.16
N SER A 162 14.58 -5.99 5.06
CA SER A 162 15.64 -6.98 5.06
C SER A 162 15.20 -8.32 5.64
N SER A 163 14.10 -8.32 6.38
CA SER A 163 13.52 -9.52 6.96
C SER A 163 12.98 -10.47 5.90
N GLU A 164 13.17 -11.76 6.13
CA GLU A 164 12.72 -12.83 5.25
C GLU A 164 11.68 -13.69 5.95
N SER A 165 10.68 -14.13 5.20
CA SER A 165 9.70 -15.08 5.71
C SER A 165 10.32 -16.45 5.94
N PRO A 166 9.79 -17.24 6.91
CA PRO A 166 10.19 -18.64 7.09
C PRO A 166 10.08 -19.42 5.78
N THR A 167 11.01 -20.34 5.54
CA THR A 167 10.99 -21.24 4.37
C THR A 167 10.18 -22.51 4.67
N ASP A 168 10.20 -22.92 5.93
CA ASP A 168 9.50 -24.11 6.40
C ASP A 168 8.12 -23.69 6.96
N HIS A 169 7.08 -24.21 6.36
CA HIS A 169 5.71 -23.95 6.78
C HIS A 169 5.17 -25.18 7.52
N THR A 170 4.69 -24.96 8.73
CA THR A 170 4.03 -25.99 9.50
C THR A 170 2.74 -26.42 8.79
N SER A 171 2.52 -27.75 8.67
CA SER A 171 1.23 -28.27 8.24
C SER A 171 0.27 -28.27 9.43
N PHE A 172 -0.88 -27.60 9.28
CA PHE A 172 -1.89 -27.50 10.33
C PHE A 172 -3.08 -28.41 10.05
N PRO A 173 -3.74 -28.94 11.07
CA PRO A 173 -4.97 -29.71 10.90
C PRO A 173 -6.13 -28.86 10.38
N CYS A 174 -6.09 -27.53 10.55
CA CYS A 174 -6.97 -26.56 9.91
C CYS A 174 -6.16 -25.35 9.45
N ARG A 175 -6.63 -24.64 8.41
CA ARG A 175 -5.95 -23.47 7.85
C ARG A 175 -5.94 -22.32 8.85
N ARG A 176 -4.83 -21.60 8.91
CA ARG A 176 -4.65 -20.38 9.71
C ARG A 176 -4.71 -19.15 8.81
N VAL A 177 -5.70 -18.30 9.05
CA VAL A 177 -5.89 -17.03 8.34
C VAL A 177 -5.47 -15.90 9.27
N VAL A 178 -4.60 -15.01 8.78
CA VAL A 178 -4.10 -13.86 9.55
C VAL A 178 -4.79 -12.58 9.14
N TYR A 179 -5.22 -11.80 10.13
CA TYR A 179 -5.58 -10.40 9.96
C TYR A 179 -4.61 -9.52 10.77
N ALA A 180 -3.77 -8.72 10.10
CA ALA A 180 -2.78 -7.87 10.76
C ALA A 180 -2.96 -6.39 10.40
N GLY A 181 -2.76 -5.51 11.38
CA GLY A 181 -2.77 -4.05 11.19
C GLY A 181 -3.57 -3.28 12.22
N ALA A 182 -3.82 -2.00 11.92
CA ALA A 182 -4.58 -1.14 12.82
C ALA A 182 -6.03 -1.57 12.90
N LEU A 183 -6.48 -1.93 14.11
CA LEU A 183 -7.86 -2.28 14.42
C LEU A 183 -8.64 -1.02 14.76
N ALA A 184 -9.85 -0.88 14.20
CA ALA A 184 -10.75 0.23 14.49
C ALA A 184 -12.19 -0.09 14.07
N MET A 185 -13.18 0.23 14.89
CA MET A 185 -14.60 -0.02 14.62
C MET A 185 -15.05 0.44 13.24
N ARG A 186 -14.62 1.62 12.81
CA ARG A 186 -14.98 2.19 11.49
C ARG A 186 -14.34 1.49 10.29
N LYS A 187 -13.41 0.55 10.52
CA LYS A 187 -12.61 -0.05 9.45
C LYS A 187 -12.80 -1.54 9.34
N ASN A 188 -12.86 -2.24 10.44
CA ASN A 188 -12.79 -3.70 10.48
C ASN A 188 -13.64 -4.32 11.59
N SER A 189 -14.82 -3.71 11.84
CA SER A 189 -15.79 -4.25 12.81
C SER A 189 -16.37 -5.61 12.40
N PHE A 190 -16.28 -6.00 11.10
CA PHE A 190 -16.64 -7.34 10.65
C PHE A 190 -15.97 -8.46 11.49
N ILE A 191 -14.77 -8.19 12.05
CA ILE A 191 -14.04 -9.15 12.89
C ILE A 191 -14.85 -9.58 14.12
N LEU A 192 -15.72 -8.71 14.66
CA LEU A 192 -16.55 -9.02 15.82
C LEU A 192 -17.57 -10.11 15.52
N ASP A 193 -18.00 -10.22 14.26
CA ASP A 193 -19.00 -11.18 13.82
C ASP A 193 -18.37 -12.47 13.29
N MET A 194 -17.05 -12.53 13.11
CA MET A 194 -16.32 -13.68 12.58
C MET A 194 -16.53 -14.96 13.38
N SER A 195 -16.61 -14.85 14.71
CA SER A 195 -16.81 -16.03 15.59
C SER A 195 -18.10 -16.79 15.32
N SER A 196 -19.10 -16.13 14.74
CA SER A 196 -20.40 -16.76 14.44
C SER A 196 -20.39 -17.62 13.17
N ILE A 197 -19.38 -17.43 12.30
CA ILE A 197 -19.35 -18.08 10.98
C ILE A 197 -18.16 -19.03 10.80
N ILE A 198 -17.09 -18.91 11.58
CA ILE A 198 -15.90 -19.76 11.42
C ILE A 198 -16.22 -21.21 11.80
N GLN A 199 -15.94 -22.17 10.88
CA GLN A 199 -16.18 -23.60 11.08
C GLN A 199 -14.93 -24.45 10.80
N SER A 200 -14.12 -24.08 9.80
CA SER A 200 -13.07 -24.94 9.23
C SER A 200 -11.67 -24.32 9.22
N TYR A 201 -11.49 -23.15 9.83
CA TYR A 201 -10.19 -22.45 9.89
C TYR A 201 -10.04 -21.71 11.22
N GLN A 202 -8.88 -21.16 11.47
CA GLN A 202 -8.61 -20.27 12.60
C GLN A 202 -8.27 -18.87 12.09
N LEU A 203 -8.77 -17.83 12.78
CA LEU A 203 -8.41 -16.44 12.54
C LEU A 203 -7.42 -15.98 13.60
N HIS A 204 -6.22 -15.63 13.15
CA HIS A 204 -5.14 -15.06 13.96
C HIS A 204 -5.08 -13.55 13.77
N ILE A 205 -5.24 -12.78 14.86
CA ILE A 205 -5.34 -11.32 14.79
C ILE A 205 -4.10 -10.67 15.41
N TYR A 206 -3.42 -9.83 14.62
CA TYR A 206 -2.28 -9.03 15.04
C TYR A 206 -2.63 -7.53 14.97
N GLY A 207 -2.53 -6.83 16.09
CA GLY A 207 -2.85 -5.40 16.16
C GLY A 207 -3.07 -4.93 17.60
N ASN A 208 -3.41 -3.64 17.77
CA ASN A 208 -3.78 -3.12 19.08
C ASN A 208 -5.29 -3.33 19.31
N ARG A 209 -5.64 -4.09 20.36
CA ARG A 209 -7.02 -4.43 20.73
C ARG A 209 -7.89 -3.21 21.06
N ASP A 210 -7.29 -2.11 21.56
CA ASP A 210 -8.01 -0.90 21.99
C ASP A 210 -8.83 -0.25 20.87
N GLY A 211 -8.46 -0.46 19.63
CA GLY A 211 -9.18 0.09 18.47
C GLY A 211 -10.44 -0.67 18.07
N LEU A 212 -10.64 -1.88 18.59
CA LEU A 212 -11.78 -2.76 18.29
C LEU A 212 -12.19 -3.51 19.57
N ASN A 213 -12.88 -2.79 20.46
CA ASN A 213 -13.38 -3.35 21.70
C ASN A 213 -14.43 -4.45 21.44
N GLY A 214 -14.35 -5.56 22.15
CA GLY A 214 -15.30 -6.65 22.03
C GLY A 214 -14.76 -7.91 21.33
N ILE A 215 -13.54 -7.87 20.78
CA ILE A 215 -12.88 -9.11 20.31
C ILE A 215 -12.67 -10.03 21.52
N LYS A 216 -13.23 -11.23 21.44
CA LYS A 216 -13.03 -12.28 22.43
C LYS A 216 -12.18 -13.38 21.82
N ASP A 217 -11.17 -13.82 22.57
CA ASP A 217 -10.45 -15.03 22.20
C ASP A 217 -11.40 -16.23 22.30
N SER A 218 -11.32 -17.12 21.32
CA SER A 218 -12.06 -18.37 21.25
C SER A 218 -11.16 -19.47 20.68
N ARG A 219 -11.69 -20.67 20.51
CA ARG A 219 -10.98 -21.74 19.82
C ARG A 219 -10.58 -21.34 18.39
N ASP A 220 -11.40 -20.54 17.73
CA ASP A 220 -11.28 -20.23 16.31
C ASP A 220 -10.77 -18.80 16.06
N ILE A 221 -10.68 -17.96 17.10
CA ILE A 221 -10.14 -16.59 17.04
C ILE A 221 -9.05 -16.43 18.08
N ILE A 222 -7.83 -16.20 17.63
CA ILE A 222 -6.64 -16.07 18.47
C ILE A 222 -6.04 -14.68 18.29
N PHE A 223 -5.94 -13.94 19.39
CA PHE A 223 -5.40 -12.59 19.39
C PHE A 223 -3.94 -12.58 19.89
N HIS A 224 -3.02 -12.13 19.03
CA HIS A 224 -1.58 -12.10 19.31
C HIS A 224 -1.07 -10.75 19.82
N GLY A 225 -1.87 -9.70 19.77
CA GLY A 225 -1.40 -8.36 20.08
C GLY A 225 -0.64 -7.69 18.94
N PHE A 226 0.01 -6.57 19.24
CA PHE A 226 0.85 -5.86 18.28
C PHE A 226 2.17 -6.59 18.05
N SER A 227 2.55 -6.76 16.80
CA SER A 227 3.89 -7.23 16.40
C SER A 227 4.52 -6.17 15.48
N PRO A 228 5.80 -5.81 15.69
CA PRO A 228 6.54 -5.03 14.72
C PRO A 228 6.53 -5.73 13.35
N ALA A 229 6.60 -4.93 12.27
CA ALA A 229 6.42 -5.48 10.94
C ALA A 229 7.51 -6.48 10.53
N ASP A 230 8.75 -6.22 10.91
CA ASP A 230 9.88 -7.09 10.58
C ASP A 230 9.82 -8.39 11.39
N ASP A 231 9.47 -8.31 12.68
CA ASP A 231 9.26 -9.50 13.54
C ASP A 231 8.10 -10.37 13.02
N PHE A 232 7.01 -9.73 12.56
CA PHE A 232 5.90 -10.45 11.94
C PHE A 232 6.34 -11.18 10.67
N ILE A 233 7.11 -10.53 9.79
CA ILE A 233 7.60 -11.14 8.55
C ILE A 233 8.47 -12.38 8.85
N GLU A 234 9.32 -12.32 9.89
CA GLU A 234 10.24 -13.38 10.25
C GLU A 234 9.60 -14.55 11.02
N SER A 235 8.47 -14.30 11.69
CA SER A 235 7.94 -15.27 12.66
C SER A 235 6.51 -15.73 12.41
N VAL A 236 5.77 -15.11 11.49
CA VAL A 236 4.38 -15.50 11.26
C VAL A 236 4.29 -16.92 10.70
N ASP A 237 3.56 -17.76 11.40
CA ASP A 237 3.28 -19.14 10.99
C ASP A 237 1.78 -19.27 10.68
N ALA A 238 1.43 -19.06 9.42
CA ALA A 238 0.06 -19.09 8.92
C ALA A 238 0.01 -19.45 7.43
N ASP A 239 -1.21 -19.72 6.94
CA ASP A 239 -1.44 -20.11 5.55
C ASP A 239 -1.79 -18.92 4.66
N PHE A 240 -2.57 -17.96 5.16
CA PHE A 240 -3.12 -16.86 4.36
C PHE A 240 -3.17 -15.54 5.13
N GLY A 241 -3.01 -14.43 4.40
CA GLY A 241 -3.28 -13.08 4.88
C GLY A 241 -4.61 -12.53 4.36
N LEU A 242 -5.53 -12.13 5.25
CA LEU A 242 -6.85 -11.61 4.90
C LEU A 242 -6.81 -10.10 4.62
N VAL A 243 -7.22 -9.72 3.42
CA VAL A 243 -7.41 -8.33 2.99
C VAL A 243 -8.89 -8.05 2.84
N TRP A 244 -9.49 -7.58 3.92
CA TRP A 244 -10.90 -7.25 4.05
C TRP A 244 -11.05 -6.03 4.93
N ASP A 245 -11.89 -5.09 4.58
CA ASP A 245 -12.22 -3.91 5.38
C ASP A 245 -13.73 -3.66 5.33
N GLY A 246 -14.30 -3.10 6.39
CA GLY A 246 -15.73 -2.79 6.48
C GLY A 246 -16.37 -3.36 7.73
N ASP A 247 -17.69 -3.46 7.69
CA ASP A 247 -18.57 -3.87 8.79
C ASP A 247 -19.46 -5.06 8.43
N SER A 248 -19.24 -5.70 7.27
CA SER A 248 -20.01 -6.85 6.80
C SER A 248 -19.11 -8.03 6.46
N LEU A 249 -19.61 -9.23 6.64
CA LEU A 249 -19.00 -10.50 6.23
C LEU A 249 -19.30 -10.84 4.76
N ASP A 250 -20.38 -10.28 4.20
CA ASP A 250 -20.84 -10.58 2.83
C ASP A 250 -20.14 -9.74 1.76
N SER A 251 -19.61 -8.58 2.15
CA SER A 251 -18.91 -7.67 1.23
C SER A 251 -18.11 -6.60 1.97
N CYS A 252 -17.13 -6.00 1.30
CA CYS A 252 -16.40 -4.87 1.85
C CYS A 252 -17.22 -3.59 1.77
N THR A 253 -17.84 -3.20 2.88
CA THR A 253 -18.77 -2.07 3.01
C THR A 253 -18.16 -0.89 3.76
N GLY A 254 -18.92 0.20 3.87
CA GLY A 254 -18.46 1.44 4.49
C GLY A 254 -17.38 2.17 3.68
N SER A 255 -16.89 3.29 4.21
CA SER A 255 -15.93 4.14 3.49
C SER A 255 -14.54 3.50 3.29
N PHE A 256 -14.16 2.56 4.15
CA PHE A 256 -12.90 1.82 4.03
C PHE A 256 -13.04 0.61 3.13
N GLY A 257 -14.11 -0.18 3.28
CA GLY A 257 -14.35 -1.36 2.46
C GLY A 257 -14.63 -1.00 1.01
N ALA A 258 -15.54 -0.06 0.75
CA ALA A 258 -15.83 0.41 -0.61
C ALA A 258 -14.58 0.99 -1.32
N TYR A 259 -13.64 1.57 -0.57
CA TYR A 259 -12.42 2.11 -1.15
C TYR A 259 -11.46 1.03 -1.67
N LEU A 260 -11.57 -0.23 -1.22
CA LEU A 260 -10.80 -1.34 -1.77
C LEU A 260 -11.01 -1.55 -3.27
N GLN A 261 -12.14 -1.08 -3.82
CA GLN A 261 -12.40 -1.11 -5.27
C GLN A 261 -11.48 -0.17 -6.07
N TYR A 262 -10.75 0.72 -5.41
CA TYR A 262 -9.94 1.74 -6.07
C TYR A 262 -8.49 1.79 -5.60
N ASN A 263 -8.18 1.40 -4.36
CA ASN A 263 -6.84 1.51 -3.82
C ASN A 263 -6.05 0.20 -3.93
N SER A 264 -4.72 0.30 -3.76
CA SER A 264 -3.83 -0.83 -3.52
C SER A 264 -3.46 -0.84 -2.03
N PRO A 265 -4.11 -1.68 -1.21
CA PRO A 265 -3.82 -1.72 0.22
C PRO A 265 -2.39 -2.21 0.46
N HIS A 266 -1.60 -1.44 1.22
CA HIS A 266 -0.23 -1.82 1.56
C HIS A 266 -0.13 -3.14 2.35
N LYS A 267 -1.24 -3.57 2.94
CA LYS A 267 -1.41 -4.86 3.62
C LYS A 267 -1.16 -6.05 2.67
N VAL A 268 -1.53 -5.93 1.39
CA VAL A 268 -1.24 -6.97 0.38
C VAL A 268 0.27 -7.22 0.30
N SER A 269 1.05 -6.16 0.08
CA SER A 269 2.51 -6.27 -0.01
C SER A 269 3.15 -6.74 1.29
N PHE A 270 2.61 -6.34 2.43
CA PHE A 270 3.05 -6.79 3.75
C PHE A 270 2.90 -8.30 3.93
N TYR A 271 1.73 -8.86 3.62
CA TYR A 271 1.53 -10.31 3.70
C TYR A 271 2.38 -11.09 2.70
N LEU A 272 2.49 -10.59 1.47
CA LEU A 272 3.36 -11.22 0.47
C LEU A 272 4.83 -11.25 0.90
N ARG A 273 5.31 -10.20 1.60
CA ARG A 273 6.65 -10.18 2.20
C ARG A 273 6.80 -11.18 3.35
N ALA A 274 5.72 -11.44 4.05
CA ALA A 274 5.66 -12.49 5.09
C ALA A 274 5.43 -13.91 4.53
N GLY A 275 5.51 -14.11 3.22
CA GLY A 275 5.34 -15.42 2.58
C GLY A 275 3.89 -15.90 2.50
N LEU A 276 2.92 -15.07 2.84
CA LEU A 276 1.52 -15.47 2.93
C LEU A 276 0.77 -15.20 1.61
N PRO A 277 0.17 -16.22 0.98
CA PRO A 277 -0.87 -16.05 -0.02
C PRO A 277 -2.03 -15.20 0.50
N ILE A 278 -2.69 -14.48 -0.41
CA ILE A 278 -3.69 -13.46 -0.08
C ILE A 278 -5.11 -14.03 -0.19
N ILE A 279 -5.94 -13.75 0.81
CA ILE A 279 -7.39 -13.80 0.66
C ILE A 279 -7.88 -12.35 0.48
N ILE A 280 -8.61 -12.08 -0.59
CA ILE A 280 -9.05 -10.72 -0.91
C ILE A 280 -10.47 -10.71 -1.47
N TRP A 281 -11.20 -9.63 -1.19
CA TRP A 281 -12.49 -9.39 -1.81
C TRP A 281 -12.39 -9.34 -3.34
N ARG A 282 -13.24 -10.09 -4.05
CA ARG A 282 -13.20 -10.24 -5.52
C ARG A 282 -13.33 -8.91 -6.26
N LYS A 283 -14.06 -7.94 -5.67
CA LYS A 283 -14.22 -6.60 -6.25
C LYS A 283 -13.13 -5.60 -5.84
N ALA A 284 -12.12 -6.04 -5.09
CA ALA A 284 -10.99 -5.17 -4.77
C ALA A 284 -10.16 -4.86 -6.03
N ALA A 285 -9.64 -3.64 -6.12
CA ALA A 285 -8.91 -3.17 -7.31
C ALA A 285 -7.69 -4.01 -7.68
N VAL A 286 -7.08 -4.69 -6.71
CA VAL A 286 -5.90 -5.54 -6.93
C VAL A 286 -6.24 -7.04 -7.01
N ALA A 287 -7.52 -7.41 -6.98
CA ALA A 287 -7.96 -8.80 -7.11
C ALA A 287 -7.48 -9.44 -8.42
N ASP A 288 -7.51 -8.68 -9.53
CA ASP A 288 -7.01 -9.14 -10.83
C ASP A 288 -5.51 -9.48 -10.79
N ILE A 289 -4.72 -8.72 -10.01
CA ILE A 289 -3.29 -9.00 -9.81
C ILE A 289 -3.12 -10.29 -9.01
N VAL A 290 -3.91 -10.47 -7.93
CA VAL A 290 -3.86 -11.68 -7.09
C VAL A 290 -4.16 -12.92 -7.92
N GLN A 291 -5.18 -12.89 -8.77
CA GLN A 291 -5.54 -14.01 -9.66
C GLN A 291 -4.48 -14.25 -10.74
N LYS A 292 -4.06 -13.19 -11.43
CA LYS A 292 -3.11 -13.29 -12.56
C LYS A 292 -1.73 -13.81 -12.11
N GLU A 293 -1.24 -13.32 -10.97
CA GLU A 293 0.06 -13.77 -10.42
C GLU A 293 -0.07 -15.11 -9.68
N GLY A 294 -1.30 -15.60 -9.41
CA GLY A 294 -1.55 -16.85 -8.68
C GLY A 294 -1.06 -16.80 -7.23
N ILE A 295 -1.19 -15.64 -6.57
CA ILE A 295 -0.66 -15.38 -5.23
C ILE A 295 -1.73 -15.41 -4.14
N GLY A 296 -2.89 -15.99 -4.41
CA GLY A 296 -3.98 -16.09 -3.44
C GLY A 296 -5.32 -16.40 -4.06
N ILE A 297 -6.37 -16.18 -3.30
CA ILE A 297 -7.76 -16.45 -3.64
C ILE A 297 -8.64 -15.20 -3.52
N CYS A 298 -9.65 -15.09 -4.39
CA CYS A 298 -10.62 -14.01 -4.38
C CYS A 298 -11.98 -14.55 -3.97
N ILE A 299 -12.60 -13.92 -2.96
CA ILE A 299 -13.90 -14.30 -2.39
C ILE A 299 -14.91 -13.16 -2.52
N ASP A 300 -16.19 -13.49 -2.58
CA ASP A 300 -17.27 -12.50 -2.54
C ASP A 300 -17.71 -12.26 -1.10
N SER A 301 -17.78 -13.32 -0.25
CA SER A 301 -18.08 -13.27 1.18
C SER A 301 -17.04 -14.04 2.00
N ILE A 302 -16.91 -13.69 3.27
CA ILE A 302 -15.99 -14.39 4.19
C ILE A 302 -16.46 -15.83 4.47
N ASP A 303 -17.75 -16.09 4.42
CA ASP A 303 -18.32 -17.42 4.66
C ASP A 303 -17.82 -18.48 3.66
N GLU A 304 -17.49 -18.06 2.42
CA GLU A 304 -16.90 -18.96 1.42
C GLU A 304 -15.62 -19.67 1.89
N LEU A 305 -14.92 -19.07 2.86
CA LEU A 305 -13.67 -19.65 3.41
C LEU A 305 -13.91 -21.01 4.07
N ASN A 306 -15.09 -21.24 4.64
CA ASN A 306 -15.44 -22.51 5.25
C ASN A 306 -15.48 -23.67 4.24
N THR A 307 -15.78 -23.36 2.97
CA THR A 307 -15.79 -24.34 1.89
C THR A 307 -14.46 -24.36 1.13
N ILE A 308 -13.87 -23.19 0.86
CA ILE A 308 -12.67 -23.10 0.00
C ILE A 308 -11.45 -23.65 0.72
N LEU A 309 -11.19 -23.24 1.98
CA LEU A 309 -9.93 -23.55 2.66
C LEU A 309 -9.69 -25.05 2.88
N PRO A 310 -10.67 -25.85 3.30
CA PRO A 310 -10.50 -27.31 3.45
C PRO A 310 -10.21 -28.04 2.13
N ASN A 311 -10.61 -27.46 1.00
CA ASN A 311 -10.47 -28.07 -0.32
C ASN A 311 -9.18 -27.65 -1.06
N ILE A 312 -8.35 -26.79 -0.48
CA ILE A 312 -7.06 -26.43 -1.06
C ILE A 312 -6.06 -27.57 -0.83
N THR A 313 -5.60 -28.17 -1.93
CA THR A 313 -4.59 -29.24 -1.87
C THR A 313 -3.20 -28.66 -1.51
N ASP A 314 -2.30 -29.55 -1.05
CA ASP A 314 -0.92 -29.13 -0.74
C ASP A 314 -0.17 -28.64 -1.98
N GLU A 315 -0.44 -29.22 -3.17
CA GLU A 315 0.14 -28.76 -4.42
C GLU A 315 -0.37 -27.37 -4.83
N GLN A 316 -1.66 -27.08 -4.57
CA GLN A 316 -2.20 -25.73 -4.82
C GLN A 316 -1.58 -24.72 -3.87
N MET A 317 -1.44 -25.08 -2.59
CA MET A 317 -0.80 -24.22 -1.60
C MET A 317 0.67 -23.97 -1.96
N GLN A 318 1.41 -25.01 -2.33
CA GLN A 318 2.82 -24.87 -2.71
C GLN A 318 2.99 -23.96 -3.94
N ARG A 319 2.17 -24.13 -4.96
CA ARG A 319 2.17 -23.24 -6.13
C ARG A 319 1.90 -21.78 -5.77
N MET A 320 0.95 -21.51 -4.87
CA MET A 320 0.70 -20.14 -4.39
C MET A 320 1.91 -19.58 -3.65
N ARG A 321 2.53 -20.36 -2.77
CA ARG A 321 3.74 -19.97 -2.03
C ARG A 321 4.93 -19.67 -2.94
N ASP A 322 5.17 -20.49 -3.97
CA ASP A 322 6.22 -20.26 -4.97
C ASP A 322 5.98 -18.94 -5.74
N ASN A 323 4.73 -18.66 -6.10
CA ASN A 323 4.36 -17.41 -6.73
C ASN A 323 4.52 -16.21 -5.78
N VAL A 324 4.13 -16.37 -4.51
CA VAL A 324 4.32 -15.36 -3.46
C VAL A 324 5.79 -15.01 -3.29
N LYS A 325 6.67 -16.02 -3.23
CA LYS A 325 8.12 -15.81 -3.15
C LYS A 325 8.63 -14.95 -4.31
N ARG A 326 8.24 -15.27 -5.53
CA ARG A 326 8.61 -14.50 -6.73
C ARG A 326 8.13 -13.05 -6.68
N VAL A 327 6.89 -12.80 -6.22
CA VAL A 327 6.35 -11.45 -6.07
C VAL A 327 6.97 -10.74 -4.88
N SER A 328 7.23 -11.43 -3.77
CA SER A 328 7.94 -10.92 -2.59
C SER A 328 9.33 -10.38 -2.96
N ASP A 329 10.09 -11.09 -3.79
CA ASP A 329 11.39 -10.62 -4.29
C ASP A 329 11.27 -9.33 -5.11
N ARG A 330 10.23 -9.20 -5.92
CA ARG A 330 9.95 -7.95 -6.64
C ARG A 330 9.65 -6.80 -5.67
N LEU A 331 8.80 -7.03 -4.67
CA LEU A 331 8.42 -6.03 -3.66
C LEU A 331 9.63 -5.56 -2.84
N LYS A 332 10.49 -6.48 -2.43
CA LYS A 332 11.74 -6.20 -1.70
C LYS A 332 12.67 -5.27 -2.48
N ASN A 333 12.75 -5.45 -3.79
CA ASN A 333 13.69 -4.75 -4.67
C ASN A 333 13.14 -3.46 -5.30
N GLY A 334 11.93 -3.01 -4.96
CA GLY A 334 11.35 -1.77 -5.49
C GLY A 334 10.95 -1.88 -6.95
N TYR A 335 10.56 -3.07 -7.41
CA TYR A 335 10.27 -3.37 -8.82
C TYR A 335 9.09 -2.58 -9.37
N TYR A 336 8.00 -2.45 -8.59
CA TYR A 336 6.78 -1.84 -9.09
C TYR A 336 6.96 -0.33 -9.31
N LEU A 337 7.54 0.38 -8.35
CA LEU A 337 7.82 1.81 -8.50
C LEU A 337 8.84 2.07 -9.60
N SER A 338 9.93 1.29 -9.64
CA SER A 338 10.95 1.41 -10.67
C SER A 338 10.37 1.22 -12.07
N THR A 339 9.50 0.21 -12.24
CA THR A 339 8.83 -0.05 -13.52
C THR A 339 7.86 1.08 -13.90
N ALA A 340 7.09 1.59 -12.94
CA ALA A 340 6.14 2.67 -13.19
C ALA A 340 6.84 3.99 -13.56
N ILE A 341 7.97 4.31 -12.91
CA ILE A 341 8.78 5.49 -13.24
C ILE A 341 9.41 5.34 -14.64
N ASN A 342 9.99 4.18 -14.96
CA ASN A 342 10.59 3.93 -16.27
C ASN A 342 9.59 4.06 -17.44
N LYS A 343 8.30 3.85 -17.19
CA LYS A 343 7.24 4.07 -18.19
C LYS A 343 6.82 5.53 -18.31
N ALA A 344 7.11 6.35 -17.31
CA ALA A 344 6.72 7.75 -17.24
C ALA A 344 7.80 8.71 -17.75
N ILE A 345 9.01 8.23 -17.96
CA ILE A 345 10.18 8.96 -18.47
C ILE A 345 10.40 8.63 -19.95
#